data_f7cfb89c5b39edec71882530b21e5099
#
_entry.id   f7cfb89c5b39edec71882530b21e5099
#
_cell.length_a   1.000
_cell.length_b   1.000
_cell.length_c   1.000
_cell.angle_alpha   90.00
_cell.angle_beta   90.00
_cell.angle_gamma   90.00
#
_symmetry.space_group_name_H-M   'P 1'
#
loop_
_entity.id
_entity.type
_entity.pdbx_description
1 polymer ?
#
loop_
_entity_poly.entity_id
_entity_poly.type
_entity_poly.pdbx_seq_one_letter_code
_entity_poly.pdbx_strand_id
1 'polypeptide(L)'
;MQKPVLIVIDMLNDFLDRWDAARKEKLVGAINDLVDSIRTSGHSVVWVRQEFEPDLLDAFPEMRAKGIHITIRGTTGCQVLPQLASVPTDIVIIKKRYSAFFGTGLDGVLEGIQPDSIILAGINTHACIRTTAIDAYQRDWPVILASDCIDSYDQEHHDISLRYMKDKIAIVMTNQEIAGALDRVE
;
A
#
# COMPACT_ATOMS: atom_id res chain seq x y z
N MET A 1 17.54 -7.44 5.62
CA MET A 1 17.18 -6.41 4.63
C MET A 1 18.13 -5.24 4.78
N GLN A 2 18.82 -4.86 3.71
CA GLN A 2 19.80 -3.77 3.79
C GLN A 2 19.23 -2.44 3.30
N LYS A 3 18.31 -2.47 2.36
CA LYS A 3 17.74 -1.27 1.76
C LYS A 3 16.30 -1.48 1.29
N PRO A 4 15.37 -1.83 2.17
CA PRO A 4 13.98 -1.97 1.80
C PRO A 4 13.32 -0.63 1.47
N VAL A 5 12.20 -0.69 0.73
CA VAL A 5 11.27 0.42 0.58
C VAL A 5 9.89 0.01 1.10
N LEU A 6 9.26 0.87 1.90
CA LEU A 6 7.88 0.67 2.32
C LEU A 6 6.94 1.37 1.33
N ILE A 7 5.97 0.63 0.81
CA ILE A 7 4.91 1.17 -0.04
C ILE A 7 3.57 1.00 0.68
N VAL A 8 2.95 2.11 1.07
CA VAL A 8 1.65 2.16 1.74
C VAL A 8 0.58 2.48 0.71
N ILE A 9 -0.40 1.57 0.53
CA ILE A 9 -1.36 1.63 -0.57
C ILE A 9 -2.76 1.93 -0.06
N ASP A 10 -3.39 2.96 -0.65
CA ASP A 10 -4.82 3.27 -0.57
C ASP A 10 -5.40 3.47 0.82
N MET A 11 -4.62 3.93 1.77
CA MET A 11 -5.10 4.33 3.09
C MET A 11 -5.82 5.68 3.02
N LEU A 12 -6.97 5.72 2.30
CA LEU A 12 -7.69 6.93 1.90
C LEU A 12 -9.00 7.11 2.68
N ASN A 13 -9.46 8.36 2.81
CA ASN A 13 -10.69 8.67 3.53
C ASN A 13 -11.90 7.91 2.96
N ASP A 14 -12.15 7.98 1.64
CA ASP A 14 -13.30 7.31 1.01
C ASP A 14 -13.31 5.78 1.21
N PHE A 15 -12.15 5.16 1.28
CA PHE A 15 -12.05 3.70 1.43
C PHE A 15 -12.25 3.22 2.87
N LEU A 16 -11.95 4.07 3.85
CA LEU A 16 -11.96 3.73 5.27
C LEU A 16 -13.08 4.42 6.07
N ASP A 17 -13.90 5.23 5.41
CA ASP A 17 -14.99 5.97 6.05
C ASP A 17 -16.01 5.06 6.74
N ARG A 18 -16.31 3.91 6.13
CA ARG A 18 -17.31 2.93 6.62
C ARG A 18 -16.71 1.76 7.39
N TRP A 19 -15.42 1.80 7.68
CA TRP A 19 -14.78 0.75 8.47
C TRP A 19 -15.12 0.87 9.94
N ASP A 20 -15.13 -0.26 10.64
CA ASP A 20 -15.19 -0.27 12.10
C ASP A 20 -14.06 0.59 12.67
N ALA A 21 -14.41 1.46 13.63
CA ALA A 21 -13.47 2.46 14.15
C ALA A 21 -12.26 1.83 14.85
N ALA A 22 -12.48 0.78 15.66
CA ALA A 22 -11.40 0.10 16.37
C ALA A 22 -10.47 -0.65 15.41
N ARG A 23 -11.04 -1.28 14.38
CA ARG A 23 -10.28 -1.96 13.33
C ARG A 23 -9.43 -0.97 12.52
N LYS A 24 -10.01 0.15 12.15
CA LYS A 24 -9.30 1.23 11.43
C LYS A 24 -8.17 1.80 12.29
N GLU A 25 -8.43 2.11 13.56
CA GLU A 25 -7.43 2.63 14.49
C GLU A 25 -6.25 1.66 14.67
N LYS A 26 -6.54 0.37 14.84
CA LYS A 26 -5.52 -0.68 14.93
C LYS A 26 -4.63 -0.72 13.69
N LEU A 27 -5.23 -0.71 12.50
CA LEU A 27 -4.49 -0.73 11.23
C LEU A 27 -3.63 0.52 11.06
N VAL A 28 -4.19 1.71 11.34
CA VAL A 28 -3.47 2.98 11.29
C VAL A 28 -2.29 2.99 12.26
N GLY A 29 -2.48 2.53 13.50
CA GLY A 29 -1.42 2.41 14.50
C GLY A 29 -0.29 1.51 14.02
N ALA A 30 -0.62 0.31 13.54
CA ALA A 30 0.38 -0.63 13.02
C ALA A 30 1.16 -0.08 11.83
N ILE A 31 0.49 0.64 10.92
CA ILE A 31 1.17 1.29 9.78
C ILE A 31 2.09 2.41 10.26
N ASN A 32 1.67 3.22 11.23
CA ASN A 32 2.52 4.29 11.78
C ASN A 32 3.78 3.72 12.45
N ASP A 33 3.64 2.67 13.25
CA ASP A 33 4.78 1.98 13.88
C ASP A 33 5.77 1.45 12.83
N LEU A 34 5.26 0.89 11.73
CA LEU A 34 6.11 0.42 10.63
C LEU A 34 6.79 1.58 9.90
N VAL A 35 6.06 2.65 9.59
CA VAL A 35 6.60 3.87 8.96
C VAL A 35 7.74 4.46 9.80
N ASP A 36 7.55 4.55 11.11
CA ASP A 36 8.56 5.06 12.04
C ASP A 36 9.81 4.16 12.08
N SER A 37 9.63 2.84 12.09
CA SER A 37 10.73 1.87 12.04
C SER A 37 11.54 1.99 10.75
N ILE A 38 10.87 2.10 9.60
CA ILE A 38 11.50 2.27 8.29
C ILE A 38 12.29 3.59 8.20
N ARG A 39 11.69 4.69 8.67
CA ARG A 39 12.35 6.01 8.66
C ARG A 39 13.55 6.08 9.62
N THR A 40 13.40 5.53 10.81
CA THR A 40 14.49 5.49 11.80
C THR A 40 15.70 4.71 11.29
N SER A 41 15.46 3.68 10.47
CA SER A 41 16.49 2.90 9.79
C SER A 41 17.03 3.59 8.51
N GLY A 42 16.59 4.81 8.19
CA GLY A 42 17.08 5.59 7.05
C GLY A 42 16.50 5.16 5.69
N HIS A 43 15.39 4.42 5.67
CA HIS A 43 14.79 3.91 4.44
C HIS A 43 13.59 4.74 3.98
N SER A 44 13.24 4.57 2.70
CA SER A 44 12.19 5.37 2.05
C SER A 44 10.79 4.80 2.28
N VAL A 45 9.82 5.73 2.39
CA VAL A 45 8.39 5.45 2.40
C VAL A 45 7.77 6.06 1.15
N VAL A 46 6.95 5.27 0.45
CA VAL A 46 6.18 5.68 -0.72
C VAL A 46 4.70 5.51 -0.41
N TRP A 47 3.94 6.58 -0.57
CA TRP A 47 2.48 6.56 -0.43
C TRP A 47 1.85 6.40 -1.80
N VAL A 48 0.99 5.42 -1.95
CA VAL A 48 0.23 5.18 -3.18
C VAL A 48 -1.23 5.46 -2.92
N ARG A 49 -1.83 6.33 -3.71
CA ARG A 49 -3.24 6.66 -3.59
C ARG A 49 -3.98 6.55 -4.92
N GLN A 50 -5.17 6.00 -4.87
CA GLN A 50 -6.08 6.03 -6.00
C GLN A 50 -6.73 7.40 -6.12
N GLU A 51 -6.75 7.96 -7.34
CA GLU A 51 -7.38 9.24 -7.61
C GLU A 51 -7.94 9.26 -9.03
N PHE A 52 -9.19 9.65 -9.21
CA PHE A 52 -9.85 9.76 -10.51
C PHE A 52 -10.24 11.21 -10.82
N GLU A 53 -10.34 11.50 -12.11
CA GLU A 53 -10.87 12.79 -12.58
C GLU A 53 -12.36 12.91 -12.25
N PRO A 54 -12.87 14.14 -12.02
CA PRO A 54 -14.28 14.37 -11.69
C PRO A 54 -15.27 13.89 -12.77
N ASP A 55 -14.86 13.82 -14.03
CA ASP A 55 -15.65 13.32 -15.15
C ASP A 55 -15.65 11.79 -15.29
N LEU A 56 -14.89 11.09 -14.45
CA LEU A 56 -14.72 9.64 -14.42
C LEU A 56 -14.13 9.01 -15.70
N LEU A 57 -13.62 9.79 -16.66
CA LEU A 57 -13.12 9.23 -17.93
C LEU A 57 -11.96 8.24 -17.73
N ASP A 58 -11.16 8.44 -16.68
CA ASP A 58 -10.04 7.59 -16.30
C ASP A 58 -10.39 6.50 -15.25
N ALA A 59 -11.63 6.51 -14.74
CA ALA A 59 -12.10 5.55 -13.76
C ALA A 59 -12.35 4.15 -14.35
N PHE A 60 -12.65 3.17 -13.51
CA PHE A 60 -13.03 1.83 -13.97
C PHE A 60 -14.33 1.83 -14.78
N PRO A 61 -14.50 0.89 -15.75
CA PRO A 61 -15.73 0.81 -16.55
C PRO A 61 -17.00 0.75 -15.71
N GLU A 62 -16.98 0.00 -14.62
CA GLU A 62 -18.10 -0.12 -13.69
C GLU A 62 -18.42 1.22 -13.00
N MET A 63 -17.43 1.97 -12.56
CA MET A 63 -17.61 3.28 -11.93
C MET A 63 -18.27 4.26 -12.92
N ARG A 64 -17.78 4.29 -14.16
CA ARG A 64 -18.37 5.12 -15.22
C ARG A 64 -19.81 4.75 -15.49
N ALA A 65 -20.09 3.44 -15.62
CA ALA A 65 -21.43 2.94 -15.93
C ALA A 65 -22.46 3.23 -14.83
N LYS A 66 -22.02 3.20 -13.56
CA LYS A 66 -22.88 3.40 -12.38
C LYS A 66 -22.81 4.80 -11.77
N GLY A 67 -21.97 5.72 -12.31
CA GLY A 67 -21.76 7.04 -11.75
C GLY A 67 -21.18 7.01 -10.33
N ILE A 68 -20.25 6.09 -10.04
CA ILE A 68 -19.63 5.96 -8.71
C ILE A 68 -18.51 6.99 -8.58
N HIS A 69 -18.70 7.97 -7.70
CA HIS A 69 -17.74 9.05 -7.43
C HIS A 69 -17.06 8.81 -6.09
N ILE A 70 -15.96 8.03 -6.09
CA ILE A 70 -15.07 7.82 -4.95
C ILE A 70 -13.63 8.16 -5.36
N THR A 71 -12.83 8.61 -4.42
CA THR A 71 -11.43 9.02 -4.62
C THR A 71 -11.25 10.04 -5.76
N ILE A 72 -12.15 11.01 -5.81
CA ILE A 72 -12.16 12.03 -6.86
C ILE A 72 -11.12 13.13 -6.56
N ARG A 73 -10.35 13.50 -7.57
CA ARG A 73 -9.36 14.59 -7.49
C ARG A 73 -9.97 15.88 -6.94
N GLY A 74 -9.26 16.49 -5.99
CA GLY A 74 -9.69 17.74 -5.34
C GLY A 74 -10.66 17.56 -4.17
N THR A 75 -11.09 16.32 -3.87
CA THR A 75 -11.91 16.03 -2.69
C THR A 75 -11.05 15.52 -1.52
N THR A 76 -11.60 15.56 -0.31
CA THR A 76 -10.96 14.93 0.86
C THR A 76 -10.92 13.40 0.74
N GLY A 77 -11.84 12.83 -0.04
CA GLY A 77 -11.98 11.37 -0.22
C GLY A 77 -10.72 10.69 -0.76
N CYS A 78 -10.02 11.34 -1.71
CA CYS A 78 -8.79 10.82 -2.31
C CYS A 78 -7.52 11.12 -1.48
N GLN A 79 -7.64 11.79 -0.33
CA GLN A 79 -6.49 12.09 0.52
C GLN A 79 -6.18 10.92 1.47
N VAL A 80 -4.90 10.77 1.78
CA VAL A 80 -4.42 9.86 2.82
C VAL A 80 -5.05 10.27 4.15
N LEU A 81 -5.43 9.29 4.98
CA LEU A 81 -5.97 9.53 6.31
C LEU A 81 -5.06 10.46 7.12
N PRO A 82 -5.61 11.53 7.73
CA PRO A 82 -4.81 12.50 8.48
C PRO A 82 -4.14 11.93 9.75
N GLN A 83 -4.57 10.75 10.21
CA GLN A 83 -3.97 10.06 11.34
C GLN A 83 -2.69 9.28 10.98
N LEU A 84 -2.38 9.16 9.68
CA LEU A 84 -1.18 8.48 9.24
C LEU A 84 0.02 9.43 9.27
N ALA A 85 1.19 8.87 9.58
CA ALA A 85 2.46 9.58 9.70
C ALA A 85 3.07 9.98 8.33
N SER A 86 2.24 10.38 7.35
CA SER A 86 2.72 10.91 6.08
C SER A 86 3.27 12.33 6.26
N VAL A 87 4.36 12.65 5.58
CA VAL A 87 4.98 13.97 5.61
C VAL A 87 5.11 14.56 4.21
N PRO A 88 5.17 15.90 4.05
CA PRO A 88 5.21 16.55 2.73
C PRO A 88 6.39 16.17 1.84
N THR A 89 7.46 15.63 2.43
CA THR A 89 8.66 15.18 1.73
C THR A 89 8.59 13.74 1.25
N ASP A 90 7.54 12.99 1.63
CA ASP A 90 7.34 11.62 1.17
C ASP A 90 7.01 11.58 -0.33
N ILE A 91 7.41 10.49 -0.96
CA ILE A 91 7.06 10.24 -2.35
C ILE A 91 5.59 9.81 -2.41
N VAL A 92 4.82 10.44 -3.29
CA VAL A 92 3.42 10.10 -3.53
C VAL A 92 3.23 9.65 -4.98
N ILE A 93 2.66 8.46 -5.15
CA ILE A 93 2.28 7.89 -6.45
C ILE A 93 0.75 7.90 -6.58
N ILE A 94 0.25 8.47 -7.67
CA ILE A 94 -1.17 8.42 -8.01
C ILE A 94 -1.40 7.28 -8.99
N LYS A 95 -2.37 6.43 -8.69
CA LYS A 95 -2.77 5.31 -9.55
C LYS A 95 -4.24 5.37 -9.94
N LYS A 96 -4.55 4.76 -11.06
CA LYS A 96 -5.91 4.65 -11.63
C LYS A 96 -6.41 3.20 -11.69
N ARG A 97 -5.58 2.23 -11.31
CA ARG A 97 -5.88 0.80 -11.37
C ARG A 97 -5.45 0.13 -10.07
N TYR A 98 -5.74 -1.14 -9.91
CA TYR A 98 -5.42 -1.88 -8.68
C TYR A 98 -3.93 -1.89 -8.39
N SER A 99 -3.12 -2.27 -9.39
CA SER A 99 -1.66 -2.27 -9.22
C SER A 99 -1.10 -0.86 -9.10
N ALA A 100 -0.17 -0.68 -8.16
CA ALA A 100 0.61 0.54 -8.01
C ALA A 100 1.60 0.77 -9.17
N PHE A 101 1.89 -0.27 -9.96
CA PHE A 101 2.78 -0.17 -11.13
C PHE A 101 2.05 0.21 -12.41
N PHE A 102 0.75 -0.12 -12.53
CA PHE A 102 0.06 0.02 -13.80
C PHE A 102 -0.20 1.48 -14.19
N GLY A 103 0.53 1.96 -15.19
CA GLY A 103 0.39 3.31 -15.71
C GLY A 103 0.81 4.42 -14.73
N THR A 104 1.78 4.12 -13.85
CA THR A 104 2.32 5.06 -12.87
C THR A 104 3.83 5.25 -13.05
N GLY A 105 4.42 6.17 -12.28
CA GLY A 105 5.86 6.38 -12.22
C GLY A 105 6.60 5.51 -11.20
N LEU A 106 5.97 4.45 -10.64
CA LEU A 106 6.57 3.68 -9.55
C LEU A 106 7.85 2.96 -9.97
N ASP A 107 7.92 2.41 -11.19
CA ASP A 107 9.14 1.77 -11.71
C ASP A 107 10.33 2.74 -11.64
N GLY A 108 10.20 3.98 -12.13
CA GLY A 108 11.25 4.99 -12.07
C GLY A 108 11.63 5.43 -10.65
N VAL A 109 10.67 5.46 -9.72
CA VAL A 109 10.94 5.72 -8.31
C VAL A 109 11.80 4.60 -7.70
N LEU A 110 11.46 3.34 -7.97
CA LEU A 110 12.22 2.18 -7.49
C LEU A 110 13.61 2.10 -8.13
N GLU A 111 13.74 2.43 -9.41
CA GLU A 111 15.05 2.57 -10.08
C GLU A 111 15.94 3.62 -9.41
N GLY A 112 15.36 4.75 -8.97
CA GLY A 112 16.07 5.79 -8.24
C GLY A 112 16.46 5.39 -6.81
N ILE A 113 15.58 4.67 -6.11
CA ILE A 113 15.84 4.18 -4.74
C ILE A 113 16.78 2.98 -4.76
N GLN A 114 16.67 2.09 -5.73
CA GLN A 114 17.36 0.79 -5.82
C GLN A 114 17.21 -0.05 -4.52
N PRO A 115 15.98 -0.38 -4.13
CA PRO A 115 15.74 -1.18 -2.93
C PRO A 115 16.17 -2.63 -3.15
N ASP A 116 16.50 -3.35 -2.07
CA ASP A 116 16.71 -4.80 -2.08
C ASP A 116 15.41 -5.59 -1.92
N SER A 117 14.35 -4.95 -1.44
CA SER A 117 13.04 -5.54 -1.22
C SER A 117 11.94 -4.47 -1.12
N ILE A 118 10.71 -4.87 -1.44
CA ILE A 118 9.51 -4.04 -1.35
C ILE A 118 8.64 -4.56 -0.20
N ILE A 119 8.38 -3.71 0.78
CA ILE A 119 7.43 -3.99 1.86
C ILE A 119 6.09 -3.35 1.48
N LEU A 120 5.01 -4.13 1.46
CA LEU A 120 3.66 -3.66 1.15
C LEU A 120 2.80 -3.56 2.41
N ALA A 121 2.15 -2.42 2.57
CA ALA A 121 1.16 -2.13 3.60
C ALA A 121 -0.07 -1.44 2.99
N GLY A 122 -1.20 -1.41 3.70
CA GLY A 122 -2.44 -0.75 3.29
C GLY A 122 -3.57 -1.69 2.88
N ILE A 123 -4.45 -1.24 2.01
CA ILE A 123 -5.70 -1.93 1.62
C ILE A 123 -5.93 -1.92 0.10
N ASN A 124 -6.79 -2.76 -0.42
CA ASN A 124 -7.35 -3.99 0.16
C ASN A 124 -6.44 -5.16 -0.20
N THR A 125 -6.23 -6.07 0.75
CA THR A 125 -5.34 -7.23 0.57
C THR A 125 -5.68 -8.03 -0.69
N HIS A 126 -6.97 -8.29 -0.94
CA HIS A 126 -7.42 -9.09 -2.09
C HIS A 126 -7.39 -8.35 -3.44
N ALA A 127 -7.20 -7.04 -3.44
CA ALA A 127 -7.24 -6.19 -4.61
C ALA A 127 -5.91 -5.47 -4.85
N CYS A 128 -5.75 -4.24 -4.32
CA CYS A 128 -4.60 -3.39 -4.62
C CYS A 128 -3.28 -3.99 -4.10
N ILE A 129 -3.26 -4.55 -2.89
CA ILE A 129 -2.07 -5.20 -2.32
C ILE A 129 -1.69 -6.42 -3.16
N ARG A 130 -2.64 -7.35 -3.38
CA ARG A 130 -2.39 -8.57 -4.16
C ARG A 130 -1.91 -8.27 -5.58
N THR A 131 -2.56 -7.34 -6.27
CA THR A 131 -2.21 -7.02 -7.65
C THR A 131 -0.84 -6.34 -7.73
N THR A 132 -0.53 -5.44 -6.78
CA THR A 132 0.80 -4.82 -6.69
C THR A 132 1.89 -5.84 -6.34
N ALA A 133 1.62 -6.77 -5.41
CA ALA A 133 2.56 -7.83 -5.05
C ALA A 133 2.90 -8.73 -6.25
N ILE A 134 1.88 -9.13 -7.03
CA ILE A 134 2.07 -9.93 -8.25
C ILE A 134 2.89 -9.16 -9.29
N ASP A 135 2.59 -7.87 -9.50
CA ASP A 135 3.32 -7.04 -10.45
C ASP A 135 4.77 -6.78 -10.02
N ALA A 136 5.02 -6.59 -8.72
CA ALA A 136 6.37 -6.50 -8.17
C ALA A 136 7.15 -7.80 -8.39
N TYR A 137 6.54 -8.94 -8.07
CA TYR A 137 7.13 -10.27 -8.27
C TYR A 137 7.48 -10.53 -9.74
N GLN A 138 6.62 -10.14 -10.69
CA GLN A 138 6.89 -10.27 -12.14
C GLN A 138 8.00 -9.33 -12.64
N ARG A 139 8.42 -8.36 -11.83
CA ARG A 139 9.54 -7.44 -12.06
C ARG A 139 10.81 -7.87 -11.30
N ASP A 140 10.83 -9.10 -10.78
CA ASP A 140 11.92 -9.67 -9.99
C ASP A 140 12.20 -8.93 -8.67
N TRP A 141 11.24 -8.17 -8.14
CA TRP A 141 11.37 -7.57 -6.82
C TRP A 141 11.03 -8.59 -5.73
N PRO A 142 11.91 -8.77 -4.72
CA PRO A 142 11.54 -9.48 -3.49
C PRO A 142 10.43 -8.72 -2.75
N VAL A 143 9.31 -9.40 -2.47
CA VAL A 143 8.12 -8.79 -1.86
C VAL A 143 7.92 -9.30 -0.44
N ILE A 144 7.66 -8.36 0.47
CA ILE A 144 7.27 -8.62 1.85
C ILE A 144 5.86 -8.03 2.07
N LEU A 145 4.97 -8.84 2.62
CA LEU A 145 3.66 -8.37 3.08
C LEU A 145 3.74 -8.14 4.59
N ALA A 146 3.57 -6.88 5.02
CA ALA A 146 3.50 -6.53 6.44
C ALA A 146 2.15 -6.96 7.02
N SER A 147 2.06 -8.14 7.61
CA SER A 147 0.79 -8.77 8.01
C SER A 147 -0.03 -7.95 9.00
N ASP A 148 0.62 -7.19 9.87
CA ASP A 148 -0.06 -6.30 10.81
C ASP A 148 -0.61 -5.03 10.15
N CYS A 149 -0.11 -4.71 8.95
CA CYS A 149 -0.32 -3.47 8.21
C CYS A 149 -1.15 -3.65 6.93
N ILE A 150 -1.69 -4.83 6.66
CA ILE A 150 -2.57 -5.08 5.52
C ILE A 150 -3.92 -5.60 5.99
N ASP A 151 -5.00 -5.13 5.36
CA ASP A 151 -6.34 -5.54 5.70
C ASP A 151 -7.30 -5.41 4.51
N SER A 152 -8.55 -5.85 4.68
CA SER A 152 -9.57 -5.81 3.63
C SER A 152 -10.96 -5.73 4.24
N TYR A 153 -11.89 -5.05 3.57
CA TYR A 153 -13.30 -5.06 3.98
C TYR A 153 -13.93 -6.45 3.89
N ASP A 154 -13.37 -7.34 3.07
CA ASP A 154 -13.79 -8.73 2.89
C ASP A 154 -12.73 -9.65 3.47
N GLN A 155 -13.05 -10.26 4.63
CA GLN A 155 -12.11 -11.09 5.36
C GLN A 155 -11.83 -12.43 4.67
N GLU A 156 -12.83 -13.03 4.03
CA GLU A 156 -12.64 -14.28 3.29
C GLU A 156 -11.66 -14.09 2.13
N HIS A 157 -11.86 -13.03 1.34
CA HIS A 157 -10.95 -12.70 0.25
C HIS A 157 -9.57 -12.25 0.73
N HIS A 158 -9.47 -11.63 1.92
CA HIS A 158 -8.20 -11.35 2.57
C HIS A 158 -7.42 -12.65 2.83
N ASP A 159 -8.05 -13.60 3.53
CA ASP A 159 -7.42 -14.87 3.92
C ASP A 159 -7.00 -15.72 2.71
N ILE A 160 -7.86 -15.81 1.68
CA ILE A 160 -7.56 -16.50 0.42
C ILE A 160 -6.37 -15.84 -0.27
N SER A 161 -6.31 -14.52 -0.32
CA SER A 161 -5.24 -13.78 -0.98
C SER A 161 -3.91 -13.94 -0.27
N LEU A 162 -3.90 -13.87 1.06
CA LEU A 162 -2.70 -14.13 1.85
C LEU A 162 -2.16 -15.54 1.63
N ARG A 163 -3.02 -16.55 1.70
CA ARG A 163 -2.61 -17.94 1.43
C ARG A 163 -2.06 -18.15 0.02
N TYR A 164 -2.62 -17.44 -0.97
CA TYR A 164 -2.15 -17.52 -2.35
C TYR A 164 -0.76 -16.89 -2.52
N MET A 165 -0.49 -15.78 -1.86
CA MET A 165 0.77 -15.02 -2.03
C MET A 165 1.91 -15.57 -1.17
N LYS A 166 1.59 -16.12 0.01
CA LYS A 166 2.56 -16.58 0.99
C LYS A 166 3.49 -17.64 0.40
N ASP A 167 4.79 -17.50 0.67
CA ASP A 167 5.86 -18.44 0.31
C ASP A 167 6.07 -18.67 -1.21
N LYS A 168 5.30 -17.96 -2.06
CA LYS A 168 5.44 -18.04 -3.51
C LYS A 168 5.71 -16.66 -4.13
N ILE A 169 4.83 -15.70 -3.88
CA ILE A 169 4.92 -14.35 -4.42
C ILE A 169 5.59 -13.41 -3.41
N ALA A 170 5.31 -13.63 -2.13
CA ALA A 170 5.78 -12.76 -1.06
C ALA A 170 6.08 -13.53 0.23
N ILE A 171 7.00 -13.00 1.01
CA ILE A 171 7.20 -13.38 2.40
C ILE A 171 6.21 -12.58 3.26
N VAL A 172 5.52 -13.25 4.19
CA VAL A 172 4.60 -12.59 5.14
C VAL A 172 5.33 -12.39 6.46
N MET A 173 5.43 -11.16 6.92
CA MET A 173 6.14 -10.78 8.15
C MET A 173 5.29 -9.83 9.00
N THR A 174 5.37 -9.99 10.31
CA THR A 174 4.85 -9.04 11.29
C THR A 174 5.74 -7.79 11.38
N ASN A 175 5.24 -6.69 11.97
CA ASN A 175 6.06 -5.50 12.22
C ASN A 175 7.29 -5.82 13.07
N GLN A 176 7.16 -6.71 14.05
CA GLN A 176 8.27 -7.14 14.90
C GLN A 176 9.36 -7.88 14.10
N GLU A 177 8.96 -8.76 13.18
CA GLU A 177 9.89 -9.50 12.32
C GLU A 177 10.59 -8.57 11.33
N ILE A 178 9.86 -7.59 10.78
CA ILE A 178 10.43 -6.56 9.89
C ILE A 178 11.46 -5.72 10.64
N ALA A 179 11.10 -5.18 11.82
CA ALA A 179 12.02 -4.41 12.66
C ALA A 179 13.30 -5.20 12.99
N GLY A 180 13.15 -6.45 13.45
CA GLY A 180 14.30 -7.31 13.74
C GLY A 180 15.15 -7.67 12.50
N ALA A 181 14.60 -7.55 11.29
CA ALA A 181 15.35 -7.75 10.05
C ALA A 181 16.06 -6.46 9.57
N LEU A 182 15.57 -5.28 9.98
CA LEU A 182 16.24 -3.99 9.76
C LEU A 182 17.47 -3.84 10.66
N ASP A 183 17.38 -4.28 11.93
CA ASP A 183 18.46 -4.14 12.93
C ASP A 183 19.68 -5.04 12.65
N ARG A 184 19.56 -6.04 11.79
CA ARG A 184 20.64 -7.01 11.47
C ARG A 184 21.61 -6.55 10.39
N VAL A 185 21.71 -5.27 10.14
CA VAL A 185 22.72 -4.73 9.21
C VAL A 185 24.02 -4.52 9.98
N GLU A 186 24.89 -5.54 9.97
CA GLU A 186 26.30 -5.41 10.32
C GLU A 186 27.12 -4.83 9.15
#